data_d6e22e07de9b59a9c98d27c823284d58
#
_entry.id   d6e22e07de9b59a9c98d27c823284d58
#
_cell.length_a   1.000
_cell.length_b   1.000
_cell.length_c   1.000
_cell.angle_alpha   90.00
_cell.angle_beta   90.00
_cell.angle_gamma   90.00
#
_symmetry.space_group_name_H-M   'P 1'
#
loop_
_entity.id
_entity.type
_entity.pdbx_description
1 polymer ?
#
loop_
_entity_poly.entity_id
_entity_poly.type
_entity_poly.pdbx_seq_one_letter_code
_entity_poly.pdbx_strand_id
1 'polypeptide(L)'
;MNQETQGLSKQQIKSRETRAKIFQAAKRILQKQGYEQLSIKNICEEAGVSNGSFYHHFKTKDDLLSYYIEEQPSMDPDLLELPSSAAETKEAIISVYLNYVHYCEELGVEFMANYYTPKNQSLNPLI
;
A
#
# COMPACT_ATOMS: atom_id res chain seq x y z
N MET A 1 12.13 -14.50 -15.33
CA MET A 1 11.39 -14.65 -14.08
C MET A 1 12.04 -13.84 -12.98
N ASN A 2 11.25 -13.09 -12.28
CA ASN A 2 11.72 -12.29 -11.17
C ASN A 2 12.09 -13.18 -9.97
N GLN A 3 13.13 -12.84 -9.22
CA GLN A 3 13.55 -13.60 -8.03
C GLN A 3 12.44 -13.75 -6.99
N GLU A 4 11.53 -12.77 -6.92
CA GLU A 4 10.40 -12.76 -6.00
C GLU A 4 9.40 -13.90 -6.22
N THR A 5 9.37 -14.49 -7.41
CA THR A 5 8.46 -15.59 -7.73
C THR A 5 9.10 -16.97 -7.62
N GLN A 6 10.38 -17.04 -7.28
CA GLN A 6 11.06 -18.33 -7.09
C GLN A 6 10.53 -19.03 -5.84
N GLY A 7 10.14 -20.29 -5.98
CA GLY A 7 9.62 -21.12 -4.91
C GLY A 7 8.11 -20.98 -4.67
N LEU A 8 7.40 -20.12 -5.42
CA LEU A 8 5.94 -19.99 -5.32
C LEU A 8 5.23 -20.97 -6.27
N SER A 9 4.10 -21.53 -5.83
CA SER A 9 3.22 -22.32 -6.70
C SER A 9 2.54 -21.43 -7.73
N LYS A 10 1.99 -22.03 -8.79
CA LYS A 10 1.20 -21.30 -9.80
C LYS A 10 0.02 -20.55 -9.17
N GLN A 11 -0.64 -21.18 -8.18
CA GLN A 11 -1.76 -20.59 -7.48
C GLN A 11 -1.33 -19.37 -6.65
N GLN A 12 -0.18 -19.44 -5.99
CA GLN A 12 0.37 -18.33 -5.22
C GLN A 12 0.76 -17.16 -6.12
N ILE A 13 1.35 -17.43 -7.27
CA ILE A 13 1.70 -16.42 -8.27
C ILE A 13 0.43 -15.72 -8.77
N LYS A 14 -0.59 -16.49 -9.14
CA LYS A 14 -1.88 -15.95 -9.59
C LYS A 14 -2.56 -15.11 -8.52
N SER A 15 -2.52 -15.56 -7.28
CA SER A 15 -3.06 -14.82 -6.13
C SER A 15 -2.35 -13.48 -5.95
N ARG A 16 -1.03 -13.47 -6.07
CA ARG A 16 -0.20 -12.28 -5.98
C ARG A 16 -0.50 -11.28 -7.12
N GLU A 17 -0.67 -11.79 -8.33
CA GLU A 17 -1.03 -10.99 -9.50
C GLU A 17 -2.42 -10.37 -9.34
N THR A 18 -3.39 -11.11 -8.84
CA THR A 18 -4.75 -10.61 -8.58
C THR A 18 -4.73 -9.51 -7.52
N ARG A 19 -3.97 -9.71 -6.44
CA ARG A 19 -3.80 -8.71 -5.39
C ARG A 19 -3.19 -7.42 -5.94
N ALA A 20 -2.15 -7.54 -6.75
CA ALA A 20 -1.52 -6.40 -7.41
C ALA A 20 -2.47 -5.66 -8.35
N LYS A 21 -3.30 -6.40 -9.07
CA LYS A 21 -4.32 -5.85 -9.96
C LYS A 21 -5.35 -5.00 -9.22
N ILE A 22 -5.85 -5.52 -8.11
CA ILE A 22 -6.79 -4.81 -7.23
C ILE A 22 -6.15 -3.52 -6.71
N PHE A 23 -4.92 -3.63 -6.24
CA PHE A 23 -4.16 -2.49 -5.74
C PHE A 23 -3.93 -1.42 -6.82
N GLN A 24 -3.52 -1.80 -8.02
CA GLN A 24 -3.31 -0.87 -9.12
C GLN A 24 -4.61 -0.18 -9.56
N ALA A 25 -5.72 -0.91 -9.52
CA ALA A 25 -7.04 -0.34 -9.79
C ALA A 25 -7.41 0.75 -8.76
N ALA A 26 -7.20 0.46 -7.49
CA ALA A 26 -7.42 1.41 -6.41
C ALA A 26 -6.56 2.66 -6.57
N LYS A 27 -5.29 2.49 -6.92
CA LYS A 27 -4.37 3.59 -7.17
C LYS A 27 -4.85 4.48 -8.33
N ARG A 28 -5.31 3.88 -9.43
CA ARG A 28 -5.84 4.64 -10.57
C ARG A 28 -7.07 5.46 -10.20
N ILE A 29 -8.00 4.87 -9.46
CA ILE A 29 -9.20 5.58 -8.99
C ILE A 29 -8.81 6.75 -8.10
N LEU A 30 -7.92 6.51 -7.15
CA LEU A 30 -7.46 7.54 -6.21
C LEU A 30 -6.83 8.73 -6.94
N GLN A 31 -5.99 8.47 -7.93
CA GLN A 31 -5.28 9.51 -8.67
C GLN A 31 -6.17 10.27 -9.66
N LYS A 32 -7.15 9.59 -10.27
CA LYS A 32 -7.99 10.19 -11.31
C LYS A 32 -9.30 10.76 -10.78
N GLN A 33 -9.89 10.13 -9.77
CA GLN A 33 -11.24 10.44 -9.32
C GLN A 33 -11.31 10.90 -7.87
N GLY A 34 -10.27 10.67 -7.09
CA GLY A 34 -10.19 11.05 -5.69
C GLY A 34 -10.72 9.99 -4.72
N TYR A 35 -10.52 10.24 -3.44
CA TYR A 35 -10.81 9.28 -2.37
C TYR A 35 -12.29 8.90 -2.29
N GLU A 36 -13.19 9.82 -2.53
CA GLU A 36 -14.65 9.57 -2.44
C GLU A 36 -15.12 8.49 -3.42
N GLN A 37 -14.43 8.34 -4.55
CA GLN A 37 -14.74 7.32 -5.54
C GLN A 37 -14.06 5.98 -5.26
N LEU A 38 -13.26 5.90 -4.22
CA LEU A 38 -12.54 4.69 -3.83
C LEU A 38 -13.46 3.76 -3.02
N SER A 39 -14.35 3.09 -3.71
CA SER A 39 -15.26 2.07 -3.16
C SER A 39 -14.86 0.68 -3.62
N ILE A 40 -15.25 -0.35 -2.88
CA ILE A 40 -14.98 -1.74 -3.26
C ILE A 40 -15.60 -2.04 -4.64
N LYS A 41 -16.81 -1.55 -4.88
CA LYS A 41 -17.49 -1.69 -6.17
C LYS A 41 -16.65 -1.10 -7.32
N ASN A 42 -16.22 0.15 -7.16
CA ASN A 42 -15.44 0.84 -8.20
C ASN A 42 -14.08 0.18 -8.41
N ILE A 43 -13.45 -0.28 -7.34
CA ILE A 43 -12.17 -1.00 -7.41
C ILE A 43 -12.34 -2.31 -8.19
N CYS A 44 -13.37 -3.08 -7.90
CA CYS A 44 -13.63 -4.35 -8.57
C CYS A 44 -13.94 -4.15 -10.05
N GLU A 45 -14.72 -3.14 -10.40
CA GLU A 45 -15.02 -2.80 -11.79
C GLU A 45 -13.76 -2.40 -12.56
N GLU A 46 -12.93 -1.54 -11.96
CA GLU A 46 -11.68 -1.09 -12.56
C GLU A 46 -10.67 -2.23 -12.72
N ALA A 47 -10.58 -3.13 -11.73
CA ALA A 47 -9.67 -4.27 -11.76
C ALA A 47 -10.17 -5.43 -12.62
N GLY A 48 -11.47 -5.46 -12.94
CA GLY A 48 -12.06 -6.58 -13.66
C GLY A 48 -12.16 -7.84 -12.82
N VAL A 49 -12.42 -7.71 -11.52
CA VAL A 49 -12.56 -8.83 -10.57
C VAL A 49 -13.91 -8.78 -9.88
N SER A 50 -14.33 -9.93 -9.35
CA SER A 50 -15.56 -10.02 -8.56
C SER A 50 -15.36 -9.49 -7.14
N ASN A 51 -16.46 -9.13 -6.47
CA ASN A 51 -16.44 -8.76 -5.06
C ASN A 51 -15.87 -9.90 -4.20
N GLY A 52 -16.22 -11.15 -4.51
CA GLY A 52 -15.67 -12.31 -3.80
C GLY A 52 -14.16 -12.41 -3.91
N SER A 53 -13.60 -12.12 -5.09
CA SER A 53 -12.16 -12.08 -5.29
C SER A 53 -11.51 -10.98 -4.46
N PHE A 54 -12.11 -9.79 -4.41
CA PHE A 54 -11.63 -8.71 -3.54
C PHE A 54 -11.56 -9.17 -2.08
N TYR A 55 -12.67 -9.70 -1.54
CA TYR A 55 -12.74 -10.12 -0.14
C TYR A 55 -11.86 -11.32 0.19
N HIS A 56 -11.46 -12.09 -0.81
CA HIS A 56 -10.47 -13.14 -0.62
C HIS A 56 -9.09 -12.56 -0.27
N HIS A 57 -8.75 -11.40 -0.80
CA HIS A 57 -7.45 -10.75 -0.61
C HIS A 57 -7.44 -9.67 0.47
N PHE A 58 -8.53 -8.92 0.59
CA PHE A 58 -8.65 -7.79 1.51
C PHE A 58 -10.01 -7.84 2.20
N LYS A 59 -10.01 -7.80 3.52
CA LYS A 59 -11.28 -7.83 4.29
C LYS A 59 -12.05 -6.53 4.17
N THR A 60 -11.33 -5.41 4.14
CA THR A 60 -11.91 -4.07 4.06
C THR A 60 -11.10 -3.22 3.09
N LYS A 61 -11.64 -2.07 2.75
CA LYS A 61 -10.91 -1.04 2.00
C LYS A 61 -9.67 -0.57 2.76
N ASP A 62 -9.76 -0.47 4.10
CA ASP A 62 -8.64 -0.05 4.94
C ASP A 62 -7.47 -1.04 4.88
N ASP A 63 -7.74 -2.34 4.79
CA ASP A 63 -6.69 -3.36 4.60
C ASP A 63 -5.93 -3.15 3.30
N LEU A 64 -6.63 -2.79 2.23
CA LEU A 64 -6.01 -2.45 0.94
C LEU A 64 -5.10 -1.23 1.06
N LEU A 65 -5.53 -0.22 1.80
CA LEU A 65 -4.76 0.99 2.03
C LEU A 65 -3.51 0.71 2.88
N SER A 66 -3.64 -0.14 3.89
CA SER A 66 -2.50 -0.60 4.70
C SER A 66 -1.48 -1.36 3.85
N TYR A 67 -1.96 -2.24 2.99
CA TYR A 67 -1.10 -2.96 2.04
C TYR A 67 -0.29 -1.99 1.17
N TYR A 68 -0.92 -0.92 0.72
CA TYR A 68 -0.24 0.10 -0.09
C TYR A 68 0.94 0.73 0.65
N ILE A 69 0.76 1.05 1.92
CA ILE A 69 1.80 1.66 2.73
C ILE A 69 2.92 0.65 3.04
N GLU A 70 2.56 -0.58 3.38
CA GLU A 70 3.51 -1.64 3.74
C GLU A 70 4.39 -2.08 2.57
N GLU A 71 3.88 -2.01 1.34
CA GLU A 71 4.61 -2.44 0.15
C GLU A 71 5.58 -1.38 -0.40
N GLN A 72 5.72 -0.23 0.28
CA GLN A 72 6.70 0.78 -0.14
C GLN A 72 8.10 0.39 0.32
N PRO A 73 9.05 0.15 -0.60
CA PRO A 73 10.42 -0.25 -0.23
C PRO A 73 11.12 0.76 0.68
N SER A 74 10.79 2.04 0.55
CA SER A 74 11.38 3.10 1.36
C SER A 74 10.96 3.05 2.83
N MET A 75 9.92 2.28 3.15
CA MET A 75 9.41 2.10 4.51
C MET A 75 9.78 0.76 5.12
N ASP A 76 10.47 -0.10 4.37
CA ASP A 76 10.89 -1.40 4.85
C ASP A 76 12.15 -1.25 5.72
N PRO A 77 12.07 -1.54 7.05
CA PRO A 77 13.22 -1.41 7.93
C PRO A 77 14.40 -2.29 7.54
N ASP A 78 14.13 -3.42 6.91
CA ASP A 78 15.17 -4.39 6.51
C ASP A 78 15.99 -3.89 5.32
N LEU A 79 15.45 -2.93 4.55
CA LEU A 79 16.13 -2.30 3.43
C LEU A 79 16.89 -1.03 3.81
N LEU A 80 16.74 -0.58 5.06
CA LEU A 80 17.46 0.60 5.56
C LEU A 80 18.86 0.19 5.99
N GLU A 81 19.87 0.77 5.34
CA GLU A 81 21.25 0.60 5.77
C GLU A 81 21.47 1.33 7.10
N LEU A 82 22.12 0.63 8.06
CA LEU A 82 22.44 1.24 9.33
C LEU A 82 23.51 2.32 9.14
N PRO A 83 23.25 3.56 9.59
CA PRO A 83 24.24 4.62 9.47
C PRO A 83 25.43 4.38 10.39
N SER A 84 26.63 4.74 9.93
CA SER A 84 27.87 4.55 10.67
C SER A 84 28.35 5.81 11.39
N SER A 85 27.69 6.94 11.16
CA SER A 85 28.07 8.21 11.78
C SER A 85 26.83 9.07 12.08
N ALA A 86 26.99 10.08 12.93
CA ALA A 86 25.93 11.04 13.24
C ALA A 86 25.46 11.82 12.00
N ALA A 87 26.37 12.16 11.10
CA ALA A 87 26.03 12.86 9.87
C ALA A 87 25.20 11.97 8.94
N GLU A 88 25.60 10.71 8.78
CA GLU A 88 24.85 9.73 7.98
C GLU A 88 23.48 9.44 8.59
N THR A 89 23.39 9.40 9.93
CA THR A 89 22.12 9.24 10.64
C THR A 89 21.14 10.36 10.30
N LYS A 90 21.63 11.60 10.35
CA LYS A 90 20.83 12.78 10.01
C LYS A 90 20.32 12.70 8.57
N GLU A 91 21.20 12.40 7.62
CA GLU A 91 20.83 12.27 6.22
C GLU A 91 19.84 11.13 5.97
N ALA A 92 20.03 10.00 6.63
CA ALA A 92 19.13 8.85 6.55
C ALA A 92 17.73 9.20 7.06
N ILE A 93 17.61 9.88 8.18
CA ILE A 93 16.32 10.33 8.73
C ILE A 93 15.65 11.31 7.78
N ILE A 94 16.37 12.28 7.27
CA ILE A 94 15.83 13.27 6.32
C ILE A 94 15.34 12.57 5.06
N SER A 95 16.10 11.65 4.52
CA SER A 95 15.76 10.90 3.31
C SER A 95 14.47 10.09 3.49
N VAL A 96 14.36 9.33 4.58
CA VAL A 96 13.16 8.55 4.90
C VAL A 96 11.95 9.48 5.06
N TYR A 97 12.13 10.59 5.76
CA TYR A 97 11.06 11.55 5.99
C TYR A 97 10.59 12.21 4.70
N LEU A 98 11.51 12.61 3.83
CA LEU A 98 11.17 13.20 2.54
C LEU A 98 10.47 12.21 1.61
N ASN A 99 10.89 10.96 1.61
CA ASN A 99 10.22 9.90 0.85
C ASN A 99 8.78 9.70 1.35
N TYR A 100 8.60 9.72 2.67
CA TYR A 100 7.27 9.61 3.27
C TYR A 100 6.39 10.80 2.91
N VAL A 101 6.92 12.02 2.99
CA VAL A 101 6.18 13.24 2.62
C VAL A 101 5.76 13.18 1.14
N HIS A 102 6.68 12.83 0.26
CA HIS A 102 6.39 12.68 -1.16
C HIS A 102 5.29 11.65 -1.41
N TYR A 103 5.35 10.54 -0.70
CA TYR A 103 4.34 9.50 -0.75
C TYR A 103 2.97 9.99 -0.29
N CYS A 104 2.93 10.76 0.80
CA CYS A 104 1.70 11.38 1.29
C CYS A 104 1.11 12.37 0.27
N GLU A 105 1.97 13.10 -0.44
CA GLU A 105 1.54 14.00 -1.52
C GLU A 105 0.89 13.23 -2.67
N GLU A 106 1.46 12.08 -3.04
CA GLU A 106 0.88 11.22 -4.10
C GLU A 106 -0.49 10.67 -3.69
N LEU A 107 -0.66 10.28 -2.44
CA LEU A 107 -1.93 9.76 -1.93
C LEU A 107 -2.99 10.84 -1.72
N GLY A 108 -2.55 12.06 -1.45
CA GLY A 108 -3.43 13.20 -1.21
C GLY A 108 -3.87 13.34 0.24
N VAL A 109 -4.17 14.57 0.61
CA VAL A 109 -4.56 14.93 1.99
C VAL A 109 -5.82 14.19 2.43
N GLU A 110 -6.79 14.06 1.54
CA GLU A 110 -8.06 13.40 1.83
C GLU A 110 -7.88 11.93 2.19
N PHE A 111 -7.02 11.23 1.44
CA PHE A 111 -6.66 9.85 1.76
C PHE A 111 -6.01 9.77 3.13
N MET A 112 -5.00 10.62 3.39
CA MET A 112 -4.26 10.59 4.66
C MET A 112 -5.16 10.89 5.85
N ALA A 113 -6.07 11.85 5.72
CA ALA A 113 -7.03 12.20 6.76
C ALA A 113 -7.98 11.04 7.10
N ASN A 114 -8.38 10.28 6.09
CA ASN A 114 -9.26 9.13 6.28
C ASN A 114 -8.52 7.88 6.75
N TYR A 115 -7.28 7.71 6.34
CA TYR A 115 -6.46 6.57 6.76
C TYR A 115 -6.04 6.68 8.23
N TYR A 116 -5.55 7.85 8.64
CA TYR A 116 -5.10 8.07 10.02
C TYR A 116 -6.24 8.55 10.91
N THR A 117 -7.25 7.70 11.07
CA THR A 117 -8.39 7.95 11.96
C THR A 117 -8.46 6.85 13.02
N PRO A 118 -9.02 7.16 14.22
CA PRO A 118 -9.24 6.13 15.24
C PRO A 118 -10.17 5.00 14.79
N LYS A 119 -10.96 5.23 13.76
CA LYS A 119 -11.88 4.23 13.20
C LYS A 119 -11.20 3.20 12.31
N ASN A 120 -9.99 3.48 11.83
CA ASN A 120 -9.24 2.57 10.98
C ASN A 120 -8.68 1.42 11.83
N GLN A 121 -9.33 0.27 11.75
CA GLN A 121 -8.95 -0.92 12.52
C GLN A 121 -7.60 -1.49 12.10
N SER A 122 -7.14 -1.21 10.88
CA SER A 122 -5.83 -1.66 10.40
C SER A 122 -4.66 -1.02 11.16
N LEU A 123 -4.90 0.12 11.81
CA LEU A 123 -3.90 0.80 12.65
C LEU A 123 -3.92 0.33 14.11
N ASN A 124 -4.94 -0.40 14.51
CA ASN A 124 -5.17 -0.79 15.89
C ASN A 124 -4.23 -1.88 16.48
N PRO A 125 -3.56 -2.74 15.70
CA PRO A 125 -2.68 -3.74 16.30
C PRO A 125 -1.52 -3.16 17.11
N LEU A 126 -1.30 -1.86 17.00
CA LEU A 126 -0.19 -1.18 17.69
C LEU A 126 -0.61 -0.47 18.99
N ILE A 127 -1.88 -0.55 19.33
CA ILE A 127 -2.42 0.12 20.51
C ILE A 127 -2.77 -0.91 21.58
#